data_eff460a3ab6a849e0955cd000ebc60f8
#
_entry.id   eff460a3ab6a849e0955cd000ebc60f8
#
_cell.length_a   1.000
_cell.length_b   1.000
_cell.length_c   1.000
_cell.angle_alpha   90.00
_cell.angle_beta   90.00
_cell.angle_gamma   90.00
#
_symmetry.space_group_name_H-M   'P 1'
#
loop_
_entity.id
_entity.type
_entity.pdbx_description
1 polymer ?
#
loop_
_entity_poly.entity_id
_entity_poly.type
_entity_poly.pdbx_seq_one_letter_code
_entity_poly.pdbx_strand_id
1 'polypeptide(L)'
;VFGLVDCNSFYASCERVFRPDLAKVPIVVLSNNDGCVIARSYDAKPYVKMGAPYFQIKDVLRRHGIQSFSSNFALYGDLSQRVMAIIESMVPAVEVYSIDEAFADLSGMPGNLTELGRSIRSKVYRCTGIPVGVGIAPTKTLAKLANHTAKRLQAHTGGVVDICDPEKRDWVLRNTSVGEVWGIGRKMKAHLEGMQILSAKDLAMADPWMLRKMFSVVIEKTARELAGTACLELDEVEPPRQEICCSRMFGKRLTELGPIKEAVATYTMRASEKLRAQGSVCKKIRVSIRTGMFNPDEAKYANGALVQLPYPTNDVRLMTQYATEAVSRIFRPGFRYSKAEVLLMDICQPGEFTDDLFATSQPISSDRLMAALDLINGKWGRGTLRTGSVPVVPDWGMRREQMSQSYTTRLDQLWVVKAK
;
A
#
# COMPACT_ATOMS: atom_id res chain seq x y z
N VAL A 1 -21.53 13.90 3.92
CA VAL A 1 -20.35 14.76 3.70
C VAL A 1 -19.12 14.01 4.13
N PHE A 2 -18.08 14.02 3.30
CA PHE A 2 -16.84 13.29 3.54
C PHE A 2 -15.69 14.23 3.86
N GLY A 3 -14.86 13.83 4.83
CA GLY A 3 -13.55 14.40 5.07
C GLY A 3 -12.46 13.44 4.61
N LEU A 4 -11.52 13.86 3.81
CA LEU A 4 -10.29 13.11 3.59
C LEU A 4 -9.19 13.68 4.47
N VAL A 5 -8.63 12.85 5.34
CA VAL A 5 -7.42 13.16 6.13
C VAL A 5 -6.24 12.41 5.51
N ASP A 6 -5.19 13.11 5.15
CA ASP A 6 -4.03 12.55 4.44
C ASP A 6 -2.73 13.05 5.09
N CYS A 7 -1.86 12.12 5.44
CA CYS A 7 -0.59 12.41 6.08
C CYS A 7 0.43 12.97 5.07
N ASN A 8 0.90 14.17 5.33
CA ASN A 8 1.83 14.86 4.42
C ASN A 8 3.20 14.17 4.37
N SER A 9 3.60 13.71 3.17
CA SER A 9 4.88 13.03 2.95
C SER A 9 5.16 11.92 4.00
N PHE A 10 4.16 11.07 4.24
CA PHE A 10 4.03 10.20 5.40
C PHE A 10 5.32 9.51 5.84
N TYR A 11 5.96 8.71 4.97
CA TYR A 11 7.16 7.97 5.36
C TYR A 11 8.32 8.89 5.77
N ALA A 12 8.51 10.00 5.07
CA ALA A 12 9.53 10.99 5.44
C ALA A 12 9.19 11.69 6.77
N SER A 13 7.89 11.92 7.01
CA SER A 13 7.43 12.48 8.29
C SER A 13 7.63 11.50 9.44
N CYS A 14 7.38 10.20 9.24
CA CYS A 14 7.66 9.17 10.24
C CYS A 14 9.13 9.14 10.66
N GLU A 15 10.06 9.28 9.70
CA GLU A 15 11.50 9.34 10.00
C GLU A 15 11.87 10.61 10.80
N ARG A 16 11.22 11.74 10.55
CA ARG A 16 11.46 12.99 11.28
C ARG A 16 10.99 12.98 12.73
N VAL A 17 9.88 12.29 13.04
CA VAL A 17 9.29 12.28 14.39
C VAL A 17 10.34 11.97 15.47
N PHE A 18 11.22 11.02 15.21
CA PHE A 18 12.23 10.56 16.16
C PHE A 18 13.61 11.17 15.94
N ARG A 19 13.75 12.09 15.00
CA ARG A 19 15.01 12.72 14.60
C ARG A 19 14.84 14.25 14.51
N PRO A 20 14.79 14.96 15.66
CA PRO A 20 14.67 16.43 15.68
C PRO A 20 15.76 17.15 14.89
N ASP A 21 16.96 16.55 14.81
CA ASP A 21 18.07 17.03 13.99
C ASP A 21 17.74 17.08 12.49
N LEU A 22 16.76 16.29 12.03
CA LEU A 22 16.30 16.26 10.64
C LEU A 22 15.09 17.18 10.37
N ALA A 23 14.70 18.03 11.32
CA ALA A 23 13.52 18.89 11.18
C ALA A 23 13.57 19.79 9.93
N LYS A 24 14.77 20.25 9.54
CA LYS A 24 15.03 21.10 8.36
C LYS A 24 15.86 20.42 7.26
N VAL A 25 16.13 19.12 7.40
CA VAL A 25 16.90 18.35 6.43
C VAL A 25 15.94 17.68 5.43
N PRO A 26 16.18 17.82 4.10
CA PRO A 26 15.41 17.10 3.11
C PRO A 26 15.58 15.58 3.27
N ILE A 27 14.48 14.84 3.14
CA ILE A 27 14.44 13.37 3.33
C ILE A 27 13.85 12.69 2.11
N VAL A 28 14.46 11.55 1.74
CA VAL A 28 13.87 10.58 0.80
C VAL A 28 13.82 9.19 1.45
N VAL A 29 12.77 8.44 1.16
CA VAL A 29 12.62 7.05 1.58
C VAL A 29 12.65 6.15 0.35
N LEU A 30 13.42 5.07 0.45
CA LEU A 30 13.70 4.15 -0.63
C LEU A 30 12.77 2.93 -0.58
N SER A 31 12.48 2.37 -1.74
CA SER A 31 11.73 1.13 -1.89
C SER A 31 12.53 -0.09 -1.41
N ASN A 32 11.92 -1.27 -1.48
CA ASN A 32 12.60 -2.54 -1.23
C ASN A 32 13.95 -2.63 -1.97
N ASN A 33 14.96 -3.17 -1.29
CA ASN A 33 16.36 -3.27 -1.76
C ASN A 33 17.02 -1.91 -2.04
N ASP A 34 16.57 -0.86 -1.37
CA ASP A 34 17.05 0.50 -1.59
C ASP A 34 17.06 0.91 -3.07
N GLY A 35 16.03 0.45 -3.81
CA GLY A 35 15.99 0.55 -5.26
C GLY A 35 15.65 1.94 -5.79
N CYS A 36 14.46 2.45 -5.48
CA CYS A 36 13.94 3.70 -6.00
C CYS A 36 13.31 4.54 -4.89
N VAL A 37 13.20 5.84 -5.10
CA VAL A 37 12.54 6.76 -4.18
C VAL A 37 11.02 6.54 -4.20
N ILE A 38 10.43 6.23 -3.05
CA ILE A 38 8.98 6.03 -2.86
C ILE A 38 8.31 7.09 -2.01
N ALA A 39 9.10 7.88 -1.26
CA ALA A 39 8.60 9.06 -0.56
C ALA A 39 9.67 10.14 -0.51
N ARG A 40 9.21 11.38 -0.47
CA ARG A 40 10.05 12.57 -0.40
C ARG A 40 9.42 13.58 0.55
N SER A 41 10.21 14.17 1.43
CA SER A 41 9.77 15.35 2.17
C SER A 41 9.53 16.52 1.20
N TYR A 42 8.78 17.51 1.65
CA TYR A 42 8.41 18.65 0.80
C TYR A 42 9.64 19.38 0.24
N ASP A 43 10.63 19.57 1.08
CA ASP A 43 11.92 20.22 0.78
C ASP A 43 12.84 19.39 -0.12
N ALA A 44 12.63 18.07 -0.25
CA ALA A 44 13.34 17.21 -1.19
C ALA A 44 12.73 17.18 -2.61
N LYS A 45 11.46 17.58 -2.76
CA LYS A 45 10.73 17.50 -4.05
C LYS A 45 11.38 18.25 -5.21
N PRO A 46 12.01 19.45 -5.03
CA PRO A 46 12.65 20.16 -6.12
C PRO A 46 13.88 19.43 -6.71
N TYR A 47 14.55 18.61 -5.91
CA TYR A 47 15.84 17.98 -6.26
C TYR A 47 15.70 16.54 -6.75
N VAL A 48 14.68 15.82 -6.27
CA VAL A 48 14.54 14.38 -6.51
C VAL A 48 13.15 14.07 -7.08
N LYS A 49 13.09 13.34 -8.18
CA LYS A 49 11.83 12.87 -8.77
C LYS A 49 11.34 11.59 -8.05
N MET A 50 10.00 11.43 -7.95
CA MET A 50 9.40 10.18 -7.48
C MET A 50 9.76 9.03 -8.42
N GLY A 51 10.11 7.85 -7.86
CA GLY A 51 10.52 6.69 -8.63
C GLY A 51 11.97 6.75 -9.12
N ALA A 52 12.74 7.81 -8.84
CA ALA A 52 14.14 7.90 -9.25
C ALA A 52 14.97 6.74 -8.65
N PRO A 53 15.77 6.01 -9.46
CA PRO A 53 16.64 4.96 -8.97
C PRO A 53 17.72 5.53 -8.04
N TYR A 54 17.88 4.92 -6.86
CA TYR A 54 18.81 5.43 -5.84
C TYR A 54 20.25 5.55 -6.35
N PHE A 55 20.72 4.56 -7.11
CA PHE A 55 22.09 4.58 -7.64
C PHE A 55 22.38 5.75 -8.58
N GLN A 56 21.35 6.30 -9.25
CA GLN A 56 21.48 7.45 -10.16
C GLN A 56 21.49 8.81 -9.43
N ILE A 57 20.94 8.86 -8.22
CA ILE A 57 20.75 10.12 -7.51
C ILE A 57 21.69 10.32 -6.32
N LYS A 58 22.60 9.38 -6.03
CA LYS A 58 23.52 9.45 -4.88
C LYS A 58 24.27 10.78 -4.80
N ASP A 59 24.78 11.26 -5.94
CA ASP A 59 25.53 12.52 -5.99
C ASP A 59 24.63 13.74 -5.76
N VAL A 60 23.39 13.71 -6.24
CA VAL A 60 22.38 14.74 -5.98
C VAL A 60 22.07 14.80 -4.48
N LEU A 61 21.85 13.62 -3.85
CA LEU A 61 21.57 13.54 -2.41
C LEU A 61 22.72 14.13 -1.60
N ARG A 62 23.98 13.77 -1.92
CA ARG A 62 25.16 14.29 -1.25
C ARG A 62 25.32 15.79 -1.42
N ARG A 63 25.17 16.30 -2.64
CA ARG A 63 25.32 17.73 -2.97
C ARG A 63 24.31 18.62 -2.25
N HIS A 64 23.09 18.14 -2.04
CA HIS A 64 22.00 18.90 -1.41
C HIS A 64 21.74 18.51 0.04
N GLY A 65 22.62 17.70 0.65
CA GLY A 65 22.47 17.27 2.05
C GLY A 65 21.18 16.49 2.32
N ILE A 66 20.67 15.77 1.32
CA ILE A 66 19.41 15.02 1.42
C ILE A 66 19.67 13.69 2.13
N GLN A 67 18.99 13.46 3.25
CA GLN A 67 19.09 12.19 3.98
C GLN A 67 18.22 11.12 3.33
N SER A 68 18.79 9.93 3.11
CA SER A 68 18.05 8.76 2.59
C SER A 68 17.84 7.70 3.67
N PHE A 69 16.65 7.05 3.64
CA PHE A 69 16.30 5.95 4.52
C PHE A 69 15.77 4.76 3.71
N SER A 70 16.10 3.54 4.14
CA SER A 70 15.39 2.34 3.70
C SER A 70 13.98 2.32 4.31
N SER A 71 13.02 1.69 3.62
CA SER A 71 11.64 1.59 4.12
C SER A 71 11.56 0.84 5.45
N ASN A 72 11.07 1.49 6.49
CA ASN A 72 10.77 0.91 7.80
C ASN A 72 9.26 0.72 7.98
N PHE A 73 8.68 -0.25 7.23
CA PHE A 73 7.23 -0.45 7.22
C PHE A 73 6.63 -0.84 8.58
N ALA A 74 7.42 -1.42 9.49
CA ALA A 74 6.95 -1.70 10.85
C ALA A 74 6.67 -0.40 11.62
N LEU A 75 7.62 0.55 11.56
CA LEU A 75 7.46 1.88 12.16
C LEU A 75 6.31 2.66 11.52
N TYR A 76 6.24 2.64 10.17
CA TYR A 76 5.19 3.38 9.44
C TYR A 76 3.80 2.82 9.74
N GLY A 77 3.67 1.49 9.85
CA GLY A 77 2.41 0.84 10.21
C GLY A 77 1.93 1.21 11.62
N ASP A 78 2.83 1.24 12.60
CA ASP A 78 2.49 1.65 13.96
C ASP A 78 2.05 3.13 14.03
N LEU A 79 2.79 4.02 13.39
CA LEU A 79 2.41 5.44 13.34
C LEU A 79 1.09 5.67 12.59
N SER A 80 0.85 4.91 11.52
CA SER A 80 -0.43 4.93 10.81
C SER A 80 -1.58 4.55 11.74
N GLN A 81 -1.48 3.44 12.45
CA GLN A 81 -2.53 3.00 13.38
C GLN A 81 -2.83 4.06 14.44
N ARG A 82 -1.80 4.74 14.97
CA ARG A 82 -1.99 5.84 15.93
C ARG A 82 -2.73 7.03 15.32
N VAL A 83 -2.39 7.42 14.09
CA VAL A 83 -3.09 8.50 13.37
C VAL A 83 -4.54 8.11 13.15
N MET A 84 -4.81 6.89 12.63
CA MET A 84 -6.17 6.42 12.36
C MET A 84 -7.02 6.36 13.63
N ALA A 85 -6.49 5.84 14.73
CA ALA A 85 -7.19 5.81 16.03
C ALA A 85 -7.55 7.22 16.56
N ILE A 86 -6.69 8.22 16.30
CA ILE A 86 -7.00 9.61 16.67
C ILE A 86 -8.16 10.14 15.82
N ILE A 87 -8.16 9.88 14.51
CA ILE A 87 -9.23 10.30 13.61
C ILE A 87 -10.55 9.65 14.05
N GLU A 88 -10.56 8.33 14.26
CA GLU A 88 -11.71 7.56 14.75
C GLU A 88 -12.28 8.12 16.06
N SER A 89 -11.44 8.66 16.95
CA SER A 89 -11.90 9.27 18.20
C SER A 89 -12.59 10.62 18.03
N MET A 90 -12.65 11.19 16.82
CA MET A 90 -13.14 12.54 16.55
C MET A 90 -14.34 12.59 15.60
N VAL A 91 -14.66 11.50 14.92
CA VAL A 91 -15.70 11.43 13.90
C VAL A 91 -16.52 10.15 14.04
N PRO A 92 -17.78 10.11 13.55
CA PRO A 92 -18.68 8.97 13.74
C PRO A 92 -18.21 7.68 13.06
N ALA A 93 -17.64 7.78 11.85
CA ALA A 93 -17.18 6.63 11.08
C ALA A 93 -15.94 6.98 10.26
N VAL A 94 -15.05 6.00 10.07
CA VAL A 94 -13.79 6.14 9.32
C VAL A 94 -13.58 4.92 8.43
N GLU A 95 -13.22 5.17 7.19
CA GLU A 95 -12.65 4.19 6.28
C GLU A 95 -11.15 4.43 6.15
N VAL A 96 -10.34 3.49 6.59
CA VAL A 96 -8.89 3.52 6.39
C VAL A 96 -8.61 3.12 4.94
N TYR A 97 -8.44 4.12 4.07
CA TYR A 97 -8.23 3.91 2.64
C TYR A 97 -6.81 3.42 2.30
N SER A 98 -5.81 3.95 3.00
CA SER A 98 -4.41 3.54 2.85
C SER A 98 -3.64 3.70 4.17
N ILE A 99 -2.32 3.42 4.14
CA ILE A 99 -1.45 3.61 5.30
C ILE A 99 -1.34 5.07 5.75
N ASP A 100 -1.68 6.03 4.90
CA ASP A 100 -1.51 7.46 5.12
C ASP A 100 -2.77 8.29 4.84
N GLU A 101 -3.86 7.67 4.41
CA GLU A 101 -5.13 8.33 4.09
C GLU A 101 -6.33 7.64 4.73
N ALA A 102 -7.26 8.43 5.25
CA ALA A 102 -8.55 7.96 5.74
C ALA A 102 -9.68 8.88 5.29
N PHE A 103 -10.82 8.29 4.90
CA PHE A 103 -12.08 9.00 4.74
C PHE A 103 -12.85 8.97 6.06
N ALA A 104 -13.37 10.12 6.44
CA ALA A 104 -14.21 10.29 7.61
C ALA A 104 -15.64 10.68 7.18
N ASP A 105 -16.65 10.11 7.82
CA ASP A 105 -18.00 10.62 7.68
C ASP A 105 -18.15 11.87 8.57
N LEU A 106 -18.49 12.99 7.97
CA LEU A 106 -18.76 14.25 8.64
C LEU A 106 -20.23 14.64 8.56
N SER A 107 -21.09 13.73 8.09
CA SER A 107 -22.53 13.99 8.01
C SER A 107 -23.12 14.15 9.40
N GLY A 108 -23.92 15.19 9.58
CA GLY A 108 -24.58 15.48 10.87
C GLY A 108 -23.65 16.00 11.97
N MET A 109 -22.35 16.18 11.70
CA MET A 109 -21.45 16.80 12.68
C MET A 109 -21.83 18.25 12.95
N PRO A 110 -21.96 18.66 14.23
CA PRO A 110 -22.33 20.01 14.58
C PRO A 110 -21.21 21.01 14.34
N GLY A 111 -21.59 22.25 14.03
CA GLY A 111 -20.65 23.36 13.93
C GLY A 111 -19.99 23.51 12.57
N ASN A 112 -18.84 24.16 12.55
CA ASN A 112 -18.08 24.48 11.32
C ASN A 112 -17.12 23.34 10.97
N LEU A 113 -17.32 22.71 9.82
CA LEU A 113 -16.50 21.57 9.37
C LEU A 113 -15.03 21.96 9.10
N THR A 114 -14.77 23.21 8.68
CA THR A 114 -13.39 23.70 8.52
C THR A 114 -12.67 23.76 9.87
N GLU A 115 -13.35 24.16 10.94
CA GLU A 115 -12.77 24.17 12.30
C GLU A 115 -12.55 22.74 12.83
N LEU A 116 -13.49 21.83 12.55
CA LEU A 116 -13.30 20.41 12.84
C LEU A 116 -12.06 19.87 12.12
N GLY A 117 -11.90 20.17 10.84
CA GLY A 117 -10.71 19.80 10.07
C GLY A 117 -9.41 20.35 10.68
N ARG A 118 -9.42 21.59 11.16
CA ARG A 118 -8.27 22.18 11.89
C ARG A 118 -8.00 21.47 13.22
N SER A 119 -9.05 21.11 13.94
CA SER A 119 -8.97 20.37 15.21
C SER A 119 -8.37 18.97 14.99
N ILE A 120 -8.82 18.24 13.97
CA ILE A 120 -8.26 16.94 13.58
C ILE A 120 -6.77 17.10 13.27
N ARG A 121 -6.41 18.04 12.40
CA ARG A 121 -5.02 18.34 12.04
C ARG A 121 -4.14 18.64 13.25
N SER A 122 -4.62 19.50 14.16
CA SER A 122 -3.91 19.88 15.37
C SER A 122 -3.73 18.71 16.34
N LYS A 123 -4.78 17.91 16.56
CA LYS A 123 -4.76 16.77 17.48
C LYS A 123 -3.82 15.68 16.96
N VAL A 124 -3.91 15.33 15.66
CA VAL A 124 -3.01 14.35 15.04
C VAL A 124 -1.55 14.81 15.19
N TYR A 125 -1.25 16.04 14.80
CA TYR A 125 0.13 16.56 14.90
C TYR A 125 0.65 16.57 16.35
N ARG A 126 -0.16 17.04 17.30
CA ARG A 126 0.23 17.09 18.72
C ARG A 126 0.51 15.70 19.31
N CYS A 127 -0.27 14.69 18.90
CA CYS A 127 -0.16 13.35 19.47
C CYS A 127 0.87 12.46 18.77
N THR A 128 1.15 12.70 17.48
CA THR A 128 2.01 11.81 16.67
C THR A 128 3.22 12.51 16.04
N GLY A 129 3.23 13.83 15.97
CA GLY A 129 4.22 14.60 15.20
C GLY A 129 4.01 14.53 13.68
N ILE A 130 2.97 13.83 13.20
CA ILE A 130 2.70 13.67 11.76
C ILE A 130 1.78 14.82 11.27
N PRO A 131 2.24 15.64 10.32
CA PRO A 131 1.40 16.68 9.74
C PRO A 131 0.40 16.06 8.75
N VAL A 132 -0.86 16.49 8.82
CA VAL A 132 -1.92 16.03 7.91
C VAL A 132 -2.55 17.18 7.16
N GLY A 133 -3.09 16.92 5.96
CA GLY A 133 -4.01 17.79 5.23
C GLY A 133 -5.43 17.26 5.33
N VAL A 134 -6.43 18.16 5.30
CA VAL A 134 -7.85 17.79 5.36
C VAL A 134 -8.61 18.42 4.21
N GLY A 135 -9.30 17.58 3.43
CA GLY A 135 -10.21 18.01 2.37
C GLY A 135 -11.64 17.59 2.70
N ILE A 136 -12.59 18.54 2.67
CA ILE A 136 -13.99 18.32 3.03
C ILE A 136 -14.88 18.60 1.81
N ALA A 137 -15.79 17.68 1.51
CA ALA A 137 -16.66 17.77 0.35
C ALA A 137 -17.88 16.85 0.44
N PRO A 138 -18.90 17.05 -0.45
CA PRO A 138 -20.06 16.17 -0.51
C PRO A 138 -19.79 14.74 -0.97
N THR A 139 -18.70 14.50 -1.71
CA THR A 139 -18.33 13.18 -2.26
C THR A 139 -16.87 12.85 -1.99
N LYS A 140 -16.49 11.56 -2.03
CA LYS A 140 -15.12 11.12 -1.81
C LYS A 140 -14.14 11.68 -2.86
N THR A 141 -14.53 11.72 -4.14
CA THR A 141 -13.69 12.28 -5.21
C THR A 141 -13.46 13.77 -5.01
N LEU A 142 -14.48 14.52 -4.63
CA LEU A 142 -14.36 15.93 -4.29
C LEU A 142 -13.52 16.15 -3.02
N ALA A 143 -13.64 15.28 -2.00
CA ALA A 143 -12.81 15.39 -0.78
C ALA A 143 -11.32 15.18 -1.10
N LYS A 144 -10.97 14.25 -2.01
CA LYS A 144 -9.60 14.12 -2.52
C LYS A 144 -9.13 15.37 -3.28
N LEU A 145 -9.99 15.97 -4.07
CA LEU A 145 -9.68 17.21 -4.80
C LEU A 145 -9.47 18.40 -3.84
N ALA A 146 -10.32 18.50 -2.81
CA ALA A 146 -10.17 19.49 -1.74
C ALA A 146 -8.85 19.31 -0.98
N ASN A 147 -8.47 18.07 -0.64
CA ASN A 147 -7.19 17.78 0.01
C ASN A 147 -6.00 18.10 -0.89
N HIS A 148 -6.06 17.78 -2.18
CA HIS A 148 -5.04 18.20 -3.16
C HIS A 148 -4.86 19.73 -3.16
N THR A 149 -5.97 20.47 -3.14
CA THR A 149 -5.95 21.94 -3.07
C THR A 149 -5.39 22.44 -1.73
N ALA A 150 -5.74 21.78 -0.61
CA ALA A 150 -5.21 22.10 0.72
C ALA A 150 -3.68 21.98 0.77
N LYS A 151 -3.12 20.94 0.13
CA LYS A 151 -1.67 20.73 0.05
C LYS A 151 -0.99 21.74 -0.87
N ARG A 152 -1.61 22.06 -2.03
CA ARG A 152 -1.06 23.00 -3.02
C ARG A 152 -1.03 24.43 -2.48
N LEU A 153 -2.07 24.83 -1.76
CA LEU A 153 -2.27 26.18 -1.23
C LEU A 153 -2.13 26.24 0.30
N GLN A 154 -1.25 25.41 0.86
CA GLN A 154 -1.12 25.25 2.32
C GLN A 154 -0.89 26.56 3.09
N ALA A 155 -0.11 27.50 2.51
CA ALA A 155 0.16 28.80 3.11
C ALA A 155 -1.13 29.64 3.30
N HIS A 156 -2.10 29.49 2.42
CA HIS A 156 -3.35 30.25 2.46
C HIS A 156 -4.48 29.52 3.20
N THR A 157 -4.52 28.19 3.09
CA THR A 157 -5.61 27.37 3.62
C THR A 157 -5.34 26.84 5.03
N GLY A 158 -4.11 26.95 5.50
CA GLY A 158 -3.67 26.28 6.73
C GLY A 158 -3.71 24.75 6.63
N GLY A 159 -3.82 24.18 5.41
CA GLY A 159 -3.88 22.74 5.15
C GLY A 159 -5.28 22.12 5.33
N VAL A 160 -6.34 22.93 5.37
CA VAL A 160 -7.74 22.50 5.42
C VAL A 160 -8.52 23.22 4.33
N VAL A 161 -9.24 22.49 3.49
CA VAL A 161 -10.11 23.05 2.45
C VAL A 161 -11.47 22.36 2.49
N ASP A 162 -12.50 23.19 2.62
CA ASP A 162 -13.90 22.79 2.56
C ASP A 162 -14.54 23.34 1.30
N ILE A 163 -15.02 22.45 0.43
CA ILE A 163 -15.70 22.75 -0.83
C ILE A 163 -17.16 22.27 -0.86
N CYS A 164 -17.80 22.18 0.30
CA CYS A 164 -19.24 21.93 0.37
C CYS A 164 -20.02 23.07 -0.28
N ASP A 165 -19.51 24.30 -0.15
CA ASP A 165 -20.04 25.47 -0.83
C ASP A 165 -19.88 25.35 -2.35
N PRO A 166 -20.95 25.58 -3.16
CA PRO A 166 -20.93 25.43 -4.61
C PRO A 166 -19.95 26.37 -5.32
N GLU A 167 -19.76 27.60 -4.86
CA GLU A 167 -18.86 28.56 -5.50
C GLU A 167 -17.38 28.17 -5.30
N LYS A 168 -17.04 27.80 -4.06
CA LYS A 168 -15.69 27.29 -3.75
C LYS A 168 -15.40 26.01 -4.54
N ARG A 169 -16.38 25.11 -4.63
CA ARG A 169 -16.28 23.88 -5.40
C ARG A 169 -16.05 24.16 -6.88
N ASP A 170 -16.81 25.06 -7.48
CA ASP A 170 -16.66 25.45 -8.88
C ASP A 170 -15.27 26.04 -9.15
N TRP A 171 -14.77 26.89 -8.26
CA TRP A 171 -13.43 27.43 -8.36
C TRP A 171 -12.35 26.33 -8.33
N VAL A 172 -12.45 25.38 -7.41
CA VAL A 172 -11.50 24.25 -7.30
C VAL A 172 -11.54 23.38 -8.56
N LEU A 173 -12.74 23.06 -9.06
CA LEU A 173 -12.92 22.26 -10.27
C LEU A 173 -12.30 22.91 -11.51
N ARG A 174 -12.50 24.22 -11.70
CA ARG A 174 -11.91 24.97 -12.84
C ARG A 174 -10.39 25.07 -12.77
N ASN A 175 -9.84 25.18 -11.55
CA ASN A 175 -8.41 25.38 -11.34
C ASN A 175 -7.61 24.06 -11.12
N THR A 176 -8.23 22.91 -11.42
CA THR A 176 -7.58 21.61 -11.31
C THR A 176 -7.61 20.91 -12.66
N SER A 177 -6.42 20.52 -13.15
CA SER A 177 -6.29 19.72 -14.38
C SER A 177 -7.00 18.38 -14.23
N VAL A 178 -7.59 17.88 -15.30
CA VAL A 178 -8.24 16.56 -15.34
C VAL A 178 -7.28 15.44 -14.90
N GLY A 179 -6.00 15.56 -15.18
CA GLY A 179 -4.98 14.58 -14.77
C GLY A 179 -4.67 14.54 -13.28
N GLU A 180 -5.15 15.53 -12.51
CA GLU A 180 -5.02 15.57 -11.03
C GLU A 180 -6.25 14.95 -10.33
N VAL A 181 -7.28 14.58 -11.10
CA VAL A 181 -8.47 13.91 -10.56
C VAL A 181 -8.15 12.48 -10.18
N TRP A 182 -8.64 12.06 -9.03
CA TRP A 182 -8.48 10.70 -8.53
C TRP A 182 -8.98 9.65 -9.53
N GLY A 183 -8.16 8.65 -9.82
CA GLY A 183 -8.46 7.61 -10.81
C GLY A 183 -8.07 7.95 -12.25
N ILE A 184 -7.67 9.18 -12.54
CA ILE A 184 -7.22 9.60 -13.87
C ILE A 184 -5.72 9.40 -14.02
N GLY A 185 -5.31 8.26 -14.57
CA GLY A 185 -3.92 7.99 -14.88
C GLY A 185 -3.46 8.62 -16.20
N ARG A 186 -2.15 8.60 -16.46
CA ARG A 186 -1.52 9.23 -17.62
C ARG A 186 -2.18 8.90 -18.98
N LYS A 187 -2.56 7.63 -19.21
CA LYS A 187 -3.23 7.22 -20.46
C LYS A 187 -4.64 7.80 -20.56
N MET A 188 -5.38 7.76 -19.47
CA MET A 188 -6.74 8.32 -19.42
C MET A 188 -6.72 9.83 -19.59
N LYS A 189 -5.78 10.53 -18.94
CA LYS A 189 -5.56 11.97 -19.12
C LYS A 189 -5.40 12.31 -20.60
N ALA A 190 -4.52 11.62 -21.32
CA ALA A 190 -4.27 11.90 -22.75
C ALA A 190 -5.53 11.71 -23.61
N HIS A 191 -6.37 10.68 -23.31
CA HIS A 191 -7.63 10.47 -24.01
C HIS A 191 -8.65 11.59 -23.73
N LEU A 192 -8.81 11.97 -22.45
CA LEU A 192 -9.73 13.05 -22.06
C LEU A 192 -9.31 14.41 -22.65
N GLU A 193 -8.01 14.71 -22.61
CA GLU A 193 -7.47 15.93 -23.25
C GLU A 193 -7.71 15.94 -24.77
N GLY A 194 -7.61 14.80 -25.44
CA GLY A 194 -7.98 14.63 -26.85
C GLY A 194 -9.46 14.91 -27.14
N MET A 195 -10.33 14.79 -26.13
CA MET A 195 -11.76 15.13 -26.19
C MET A 195 -12.06 16.57 -25.70
N GLN A 196 -11.04 17.39 -25.50
CA GLN A 196 -11.15 18.75 -24.95
C GLN A 196 -11.66 18.81 -23.49
N ILE A 197 -11.54 17.70 -22.74
CA ILE A 197 -11.81 17.65 -21.30
C ILE A 197 -10.48 17.92 -20.59
N LEU A 198 -10.22 19.18 -20.24
CA LEU A 198 -8.92 19.65 -19.76
C LEU A 198 -8.88 19.81 -18.23
N SER A 199 -10.02 20.16 -17.65
CA SER A 199 -10.17 20.44 -16.22
C SER A 199 -11.08 19.41 -15.53
N ALA A 200 -11.03 19.38 -14.20
CA ALA A 200 -11.99 18.63 -13.38
C ALA A 200 -13.43 19.14 -13.60
N LYS A 201 -13.59 20.43 -13.93
CA LYS A 201 -14.90 21.01 -14.26
C LYS A 201 -15.44 20.45 -15.55
N ASP A 202 -14.62 20.35 -16.60
CA ASP A 202 -15.03 19.80 -17.89
C ASP A 202 -15.47 18.33 -17.72
N LEU A 203 -14.75 17.55 -16.92
CA LEU A 203 -15.11 16.17 -16.62
C LEU A 203 -16.43 16.07 -15.83
N ALA A 204 -16.65 16.97 -14.87
CA ALA A 204 -17.89 17.01 -14.08
C ALA A 204 -19.12 17.37 -14.94
N MET A 205 -18.92 18.11 -16.04
CA MET A 205 -19.98 18.53 -16.95
C MET A 205 -20.14 17.61 -18.18
N ALA A 206 -19.23 16.68 -18.39
CA ALA A 206 -19.30 15.74 -19.50
C ALA A 206 -20.48 14.77 -19.31
N ASP A 207 -21.06 14.33 -20.43
CA ASP A 207 -22.15 13.35 -20.40
C ASP A 207 -21.70 12.02 -19.78
N PRO A 208 -22.24 11.62 -18.62
CA PRO A 208 -21.85 10.40 -17.93
C PRO A 208 -22.04 9.12 -18.75
N TRP A 209 -23.08 9.06 -19.57
CA TRP A 209 -23.37 7.90 -20.41
C TRP A 209 -22.36 7.74 -21.54
N MET A 210 -21.95 8.86 -22.14
CA MET A 210 -20.87 8.88 -23.11
C MET A 210 -19.55 8.38 -22.47
N LEU A 211 -19.21 8.88 -21.29
CA LEU A 211 -18.01 8.45 -20.55
C LEU A 211 -18.03 6.97 -20.23
N ARG A 212 -19.19 6.44 -19.80
CA ARG A 212 -19.37 4.99 -19.55
C ARG A 212 -19.16 4.16 -20.82
N LYS A 213 -19.72 4.59 -21.93
CA LYS A 213 -19.63 3.88 -23.23
C LYS A 213 -18.20 3.90 -23.78
N MET A 214 -17.51 5.02 -23.67
CA MET A 214 -16.16 5.19 -24.23
C MET A 214 -15.07 4.60 -23.33
N PHE A 215 -15.25 4.62 -22.03
CA PHE A 215 -14.23 4.20 -21.08
C PHE A 215 -14.73 3.09 -20.14
N SER A 216 -15.45 3.45 -19.08
CA SER A 216 -15.95 2.48 -18.10
C SER A 216 -16.93 3.14 -17.12
N VAL A 217 -17.64 2.28 -16.35
CA VAL A 217 -18.47 2.73 -15.21
C VAL A 217 -17.65 3.50 -14.15
N VAL A 218 -16.37 3.25 -14.03
CA VAL A 218 -15.50 3.96 -13.04
C VAL A 218 -15.38 5.44 -13.42
N ILE A 219 -15.13 5.77 -14.68
CA ILE A 219 -15.03 7.16 -15.13
C ILE A 219 -16.38 7.87 -15.08
N GLU A 220 -17.47 7.17 -15.41
CA GLU A 220 -18.82 7.69 -15.21
C GLU A 220 -19.05 8.08 -13.75
N LYS A 221 -18.77 7.18 -12.80
CA LYS A 221 -18.91 7.46 -11.37
C LYS A 221 -18.03 8.64 -10.94
N THR A 222 -16.78 8.70 -11.42
CA THR A 222 -15.88 9.83 -11.14
C THR A 222 -16.47 11.16 -11.60
N ALA A 223 -17.05 11.24 -12.80
CA ALA A 223 -17.70 12.44 -13.31
C ALA A 223 -18.93 12.85 -12.46
N ARG A 224 -19.79 11.88 -12.09
CA ARG A 224 -20.93 12.11 -11.20
C ARG A 224 -20.49 12.60 -9.81
N GLU A 225 -19.44 12.01 -9.26
CA GLU A 225 -18.87 12.43 -7.96
C GLU A 225 -18.36 13.88 -8.02
N LEU A 226 -17.65 14.26 -9.08
CA LEU A 226 -17.22 15.65 -9.31
C LEU A 226 -18.41 16.61 -9.46
N ALA A 227 -19.50 16.16 -10.08
CA ALA A 227 -20.75 16.93 -10.17
C ALA A 227 -21.48 17.08 -8.82
N GLY A 228 -21.08 16.34 -7.77
CA GLY A 228 -21.64 16.39 -6.43
C GLY A 228 -22.62 15.25 -6.10
N THR A 229 -22.77 14.25 -6.98
CA THR A 229 -23.59 13.07 -6.75
C THR A 229 -22.73 11.96 -6.15
N ALA A 230 -22.96 11.60 -4.89
CA ALA A 230 -22.23 10.53 -4.23
C ALA A 230 -22.52 9.17 -4.88
N CYS A 231 -21.50 8.49 -5.34
CA CYS A 231 -21.52 7.16 -5.94
C CYS A 231 -20.69 6.14 -5.18
N LEU A 232 -19.92 6.61 -4.20
CA LEU A 232 -19.05 5.84 -3.33
C LEU A 232 -19.48 6.09 -1.88
N GLU A 233 -19.76 5.02 -1.16
CA GLU A 233 -20.05 5.04 0.27
C GLU A 233 -18.79 4.75 1.09
N LEU A 234 -18.82 4.90 2.41
CA LEU A 234 -17.76 4.45 3.27
C LEU A 234 -17.78 2.92 3.37
N ASP A 235 -16.64 2.30 3.11
CA ASP A 235 -16.42 0.88 3.38
C ASP A 235 -15.98 0.73 4.85
N GLU A 236 -16.92 0.51 5.76
CA GLU A 236 -16.62 0.32 7.19
C GLU A 236 -15.88 -0.99 7.47
N VAL A 237 -16.07 -2.00 6.62
CA VAL A 237 -15.42 -3.31 6.71
C VAL A 237 -14.72 -3.64 5.39
N GLU A 238 -13.41 -3.88 5.45
CA GLU A 238 -12.64 -4.29 4.27
C GLU A 238 -13.17 -5.64 3.76
N PRO A 239 -13.64 -5.74 2.49
CA PRO A 239 -14.13 -7.01 1.96
C PRO A 239 -13.01 -8.05 1.89
N PRO A 240 -13.32 -9.35 2.01
CA PRO A 240 -12.33 -10.40 1.88
C PRO A 240 -11.59 -10.32 0.55
N ARG A 241 -10.27 -10.45 0.60
CA ARG A 241 -9.44 -10.42 -0.61
C ARG A 241 -9.76 -11.59 -1.51
N GLN A 242 -10.01 -11.31 -2.76
CA GLN A 242 -10.28 -12.32 -3.80
C GLN A 242 -8.99 -13.01 -4.29
N GLU A 243 -7.84 -12.34 -4.13
CA GLU A 243 -6.51 -12.86 -4.43
C GLU A 243 -5.50 -12.40 -3.37
N ILE A 244 -4.56 -13.26 -3.01
CA ILE A 244 -3.49 -12.94 -2.06
C ILE A 244 -2.14 -13.14 -2.73
N CYS A 245 -1.45 -12.03 -2.99
CA CYS A 245 -0.12 -12.03 -3.58
C CYS A 245 0.97 -11.83 -2.51
N CYS A 246 2.00 -12.67 -2.55
CA CYS A 246 3.25 -12.45 -1.86
C CYS A 246 4.40 -12.50 -2.84
N SER A 247 5.04 -11.35 -3.08
CA SER A 247 6.16 -11.25 -4.03
C SER A 247 7.24 -10.32 -3.50
N ARG A 248 8.50 -10.68 -3.75
CA ARG A 248 9.65 -9.84 -3.40
C ARG A 248 10.74 -9.94 -4.46
N MET A 249 11.44 -8.84 -4.68
CA MET A 249 12.74 -8.87 -5.34
C MET A 249 13.79 -9.41 -4.36
N PHE A 250 14.68 -10.26 -4.86
CA PHE A 250 15.80 -10.76 -4.09
C PHE A 250 16.83 -9.64 -3.83
N GLY A 251 17.52 -9.70 -2.71
CA GLY A 251 18.62 -8.78 -2.37
C GLY A 251 19.85 -8.97 -3.27
N LYS A 252 20.00 -10.16 -3.81
CA LYS A 252 21.00 -10.52 -4.84
C LYS A 252 20.35 -11.34 -5.94
N ARG A 253 21.00 -11.44 -7.11
CA ARG A 253 20.52 -12.33 -8.18
C ARG A 253 20.71 -13.78 -7.78
N LEU A 254 19.71 -14.62 -8.04
CA LEU A 254 19.75 -16.06 -7.79
C LEU A 254 19.91 -16.80 -9.13
N THR A 255 20.80 -17.79 -9.16
CA THR A 255 21.09 -18.59 -10.34
C THR A 255 20.73 -20.06 -10.15
N GLU A 256 20.49 -20.48 -8.90
CA GLU A 256 20.22 -21.85 -8.51
C GLU A 256 18.77 -22.04 -8.07
N LEU A 257 18.25 -23.25 -8.30
CA LEU A 257 16.87 -23.60 -7.97
C LEU A 257 16.63 -23.68 -6.45
N GLY A 258 17.62 -24.14 -5.66
CA GLY A 258 17.49 -24.32 -4.20
C GLY A 258 17.04 -23.03 -3.49
N PRO A 259 17.82 -21.95 -3.56
CA PRO A 259 17.45 -20.66 -2.95
C PRO A 259 16.12 -20.07 -3.47
N ILE A 260 15.77 -20.35 -4.74
CA ILE A 260 14.49 -19.91 -5.31
C ILE A 260 13.32 -20.69 -4.68
N LYS A 261 13.47 -22.01 -4.44
CA LYS A 261 12.50 -22.83 -3.72
C LYS A 261 12.29 -22.34 -2.29
N GLU A 262 13.37 -22.00 -1.58
CA GLU A 262 13.30 -21.42 -0.23
C GLU A 262 12.51 -20.09 -0.22
N ALA A 263 12.76 -19.23 -1.22
CA ALA A 263 12.03 -17.99 -1.36
C ALA A 263 10.53 -18.22 -1.63
N VAL A 264 10.20 -19.15 -2.53
CA VAL A 264 8.82 -19.54 -2.82
C VAL A 264 8.14 -20.14 -1.59
N ALA A 265 8.81 -21.02 -0.84
CA ALA A 265 8.29 -21.57 0.43
C ALA A 265 8.02 -20.46 1.45
N THR A 266 8.93 -19.52 1.59
CA THR A 266 8.77 -18.34 2.48
C THR A 266 7.57 -17.48 2.07
N TYR A 267 7.39 -17.24 0.77
CA TYR A 267 6.26 -16.44 0.26
C TYR A 267 4.93 -17.17 0.38
N THR A 268 4.93 -18.49 0.17
CA THR A 268 3.77 -19.35 0.40
C THR A 268 3.34 -19.31 1.86
N MET A 269 4.29 -19.44 2.80
CA MET A 269 4.01 -19.34 4.22
C MET A 269 3.37 -17.99 4.59
N ARG A 270 3.88 -16.88 4.05
CA ARG A 270 3.32 -15.54 4.29
C ARG A 270 1.95 -15.33 3.63
N ALA A 271 1.74 -15.90 2.45
CA ALA A 271 0.46 -15.82 1.76
C ALA A 271 -0.61 -16.65 2.49
N SER A 272 -0.26 -17.87 2.95
CA SER A 272 -1.17 -18.73 3.71
C SER A 272 -1.53 -18.16 5.09
N GLU A 273 -0.60 -17.47 5.76
CA GLU A 273 -0.86 -16.72 7.00
C GLU A 273 -1.97 -15.66 6.79
N LYS A 274 -1.89 -14.90 5.69
CA LYS A 274 -2.92 -13.90 5.34
C LYS A 274 -4.25 -14.56 4.96
N LEU A 275 -4.20 -15.69 4.27
CA LEU A 275 -5.38 -16.46 3.88
C LEU A 275 -6.13 -16.95 5.13
N ARG A 276 -5.42 -17.52 6.10
CA ARG A 276 -6.00 -17.96 7.37
C ARG A 276 -6.51 -16.79 8.23
N ALA A 277 -5.80 -15.66 8.22
CA ALA A 277 -6.23 -14.46 8.96
C ALA A 277 -7.60 -13.93 8.52
N GLN A 278 -8.01 -14.13 7.26
CA GLN A 278 -9.36 -13.83 6.78
C GLN A 278 -10.33 -15.02 6.81
N GLY A 279 -9.93 -16.15 7.42
CA GLY A 279 -10.77 -17.34 7.54
C GLY A 279 -10.98 -18.12 6.24
N SER A 280 -10.16 -17.89 5.21
CA SER A 280 -10.38 -18.42 3.86
C SER A 280 -9.51 -19.63 3.53
N VAL A 281 -9.88 -20.31 2.44
CA VAL A 281 -9.10 -21.34 1.76
C VAL A 281 -8.92 -20.98 0.28
N CYS A 282 -7.93 -21.55 -0.40
CA CYS A 282 -7.74 -21.34 -1.84
C CYS A 282 -7.69 -22.66 -2.61
N LYS A 283 -8.07 -22.61 -3.88
CA LYS A 283 -8.08 -23.75 -4.80
C LYS A 283 -6.90 -23.79 -5.74
N LYS A 284 -6.29 -22.64 -6.02
CA LYS A 284 -5.20 -22.50 -7.00
C LYS A 284 -4.06 -21.65 -6.50
N ILE A 285 -2.86 -22.02 -6.91
CA ILE A 285 -1.63 -21.25 -6.65
C ILE A 285 -0.94 -20.99 -7.98
N ARG A 286 -0.62 -19.71 -8.24
CA ARG A 286 0.28 -19.34 -9.33
C ARG A 286 1.63 -18.96 -8.75
N VAL A 287 2.69 -19.60 -9.26
CA VAL A 287 4.06 -19.26 -8.94
C VAL A 287 4.72 -18.67 -10.16
N SER A 288 5.41 -17.55 -10.03
CA SER A 288 6.16 -16.93 -11.11
C SER A 288 7.55 -16.49 -10.69
N ILE A 289 8.50 -16.57 -11.62
CA ILE A 289 9.88 -16.11 -11.46
C ILE A 289 10.29 -15.26 -12.65
N ARG A 290 11.16 -14.26 -12.42
CA ARG A 290 11.69 -13.43 -13.50
C ARG A 290 13.08 -12.88 -13.24
N THR A 291 13.80 -12.58 -14.31
CA THR A 291 15.08 -11.87 -14.30
C THR A 291 14.89 -10.35 -14.16
N GLY A 292 15.98 -9.58 -14.15
CA GLY A 292 15.94 -8.12 -14.14
C GLY A 292 15.44 -7.58 -15.48
N MET A 293 14.22 -7.03 -15.51
CA MET A 293 13.57 -6.60 -16.76
C MET A 293 14.07 -5.26 -17.29
N PHE A 294 14.71 -4.44 -16.42
CA PHE A 294 15.15 -3.08 -16.77
C PHE A 294 16.63 -2.96 -17.13
N ASN A 295 17.46 -3.92 -16.76
CA ASN A 295 18.87 -3.92 -17.14
C ASN A 295 19.01 -4.48 -18.56
N PRO A 296 19.48 -3.71 -19.56
CA PRO A 296 19.64 -4.20 -20.94
C PRO A 296 20.66 -5.35 -21.06
N ASP A 297 21.66 -5.39 -20.19
CA ASP A 297 22.75 -6.37 -20.21
C ASP A 297 22.39 -7.72 -19.58
N GLU A 298 21.20 -7.85 -18.97
CA GLU A 298 20.74 -9.12 -18.41
C GLU A 298 19.81 -9.84 -19.39
N ALA A 299 20.04 -11.13 -19.61
CA ALA A 299 19.15 -12.00 -20.38
C ALA A 299 17.73 -11.99 -19.75
N LYS A 300 16.71 -11.78 -20.57
CA LYS A 300 15.32 -11.66 -20.12
C LYS A 300 14.64 -13.02 -20.08
N TYR A 301 14.12 -13.36 -18.92
CA TYR A 301 13.29 -14.53 -18.73
C TYR A 301 12.22 -14.23 -17.70
N ALA A 302 10.98 -14.54 -18.03
CA ALA A 302 9.83 -14.47 -17.11
C ALA A 302 8.90 -15.63 -17.43
N ASN A 303 8.55 -16.42 -16.44
CA ASN A 303 7.61 -17.51 -16.58
C ASN A 303 6.81 -17.73 -15.31
N GLY A 304 5.63 -18.33 -15.45
CA GLY A 304 4.75 -18.68 -14.34
C GLY A 304 4.02 -19.99 -14.59
N ALA A 305 3.77 -20.74 -13.53
CA ALA A 305 2.96 -21.95 -13.53
C ALA A 305 1.77 -21.77 -12.61
N LEU A 306 0.59 -22.13 -13.09
CA LEU A 306 -0.62 -22.27 -12.31
C LEU A 306 -0.77 -23.74 -11.92
N VAL A 307 -0.99 -24.00 -10.64
CA VAL A 307 -1.28 -25.34 -10.11
C VAL A 307 -2.60 -25.32 -9.37
N GLN A 308 -3.42 -26.34 -9.61
CA GLN A 308 -4.62 -26.60 -8.85
C GLN A 308 -4.28 -27.49 -7.67
N LEU A 309 -4.78 -27.14 -6.50
CA LEU A 309 -4.68 -27.95 -5.31
C LEU A 309 -5.68 -29.10 -5.34
N PRO A 310 -5.41 -30.21 -4.69
CA PRO A 310 -6.30 -31.40 -4.72
C PRO A 310 -7.66 -31.11 -4.07
N TYR A 311 -7.70 -30.16 -3.15
CA TYR A 311 -8.90 -29.64 -2.47
C TYR A 311 -8.64 -28.20 -2.00
N PRO A 312 -9.71 -27.41 -1.72
CA PRO A 312 -9.56 -26.10 -1.12
C PRO A 312 -8.86 -26.19 0.22
N THR A 313 -7.76 -25.45 0.41
CA THR A 313 -6.94 -25.59 1.62
C THR A 313 -6.27 -24.27 2.02
N ASN A 314 -5.90 -24.19 3.29
CA ASN A 314 -5.01 -23.19 3.87
C ASN A 314 -3.79 -23.84 4.58
N ASP A 315 -3.61 -25.16 4.41
CA ASP A 315 -2.46 -25.90 4.97
C ASP A 315 -1.17 -25.51 4.25
N VAL A 316 -0.30 -24.80 4.96
CA VAL A 316 0.96 -24.30 4.41
C VAL A 316 1.88 -25.41 3.91
N ARG A 317 1.80 -26.62 4.44
CA ARG A 317 2.64 -27.76 4.04
C ARG A 317 2.31 -28.19 2.62
N LEU A 318 1.02 -28.47 2.39
CA LEU A 318 0.50 -28.85 1.08
C LEU A 318 0.74 -27.75 0.06
N MET A 319 0.38 -26.52 0.42
CA MET A 319 0.58 -25.36 -0.44
C MET A 319 2.06 -25.16 -0.84
N THR A 320 2.99 -25.35 0.11
CA THR A 320 4.43 -25.22 -0.14
C THR A 320 4.93 -26.33 -1.07
N GLN A 321 4.46 -27.56 -0.89
CA GLN A 321 4.80 -28.66 -1.78
C GLN A 321 4.45 -28.34 -3.23
N TYR A 322 3.19 -27.97 -3.50
CA TYR A 322 2.72 -27.64 -4.85
C TYR A 322 3.41 -26.40 -5.42
N ALA A 323 3.67 -25.38 -4.60
CA ALA A 323 4.36 -24.17 -5.04
C ALA A 323 5.84 -24.45 -5.42
N THR A 324 6.54 -25.27 -4.64
CA THR A 324 7.95 -25.63 -4.94
C THR A 324 8.09 -26.59 -6.11
N GLU A 325 7.12 -27.45 -6.35
CA GLU A 325 7.03 -28.26 -7.56
C GLU A 325 6.79 -27.37 -8.79
N ALA A 326 5.86 -26.41 -8.68
CA ALA A 326 5.55 -25.46 -9.73
C ALA A 326 6.77 -24.65 -10.17
N VAL A 327 7.55 -24.11 -9.22
CA VAL A 327 8.75 -23.34 -9.56
C VAL A 327 9.82 -24.20 -10.21
N SER A 328 9.90 -25.50 -9.88
CA SER A 328 10.86 -26.44 -10.51
C SER A 328 10.57 -26.63 -11.99
N ARG A 329 9.29 -26.59 -12.39
CA ARG A 329 8.88 -26.75 -13.81
C ARG A 329 9.24 -25.53 -14.67
N ILE A 330 9.27 -24.34 -14.08
CA ILE A 330 9.52 -23.08 -14.79
C ILE A 330 10.95 -22.58 -14.66
N PHE A 331 11.73 -23.16 -13.76
CA PHE A 331 13.15 -22.80 -13.60
C PHE A 331 13.96 -23.20 -14.83
N ARG A 332 14.84 -22.33 -15.26
CA ARG A 332 15.86 -22.61 -16.30
C ARG A 332 17.24 -22.20 -15.80
N PRO A 333 18.23 -23.09 -15.86
CA PRO A 333 19.62 -22.74 -15.51
C PRO A 333 20.18 -21.68 -16.49
N GLY A 334 21.20 -20.95 -16.05
CA GLY A 334 21.86 -19.93 -16.85
C GLY A 334 21.23 -18.51 -16.75
N PHE A 335 20.08 -18.36 -16.12
CA PHE A 335 19.45 -17.05 -15.89
C PHE A 335 19.75 -16.50 -14.49
N ARG A 336 19.77 -15.16 -14.37
CA ARG A 336 19.97 -14.43 -13.12
C ARG A 336 18.64 -13.90 -12.61
N TYR A 337 17.95 -14.69 -11.79
CA TYR A 337 16.63 -14.36 -11.28
C TYR A 337 16.65 -13.21 -10.28
N SER A 338 15.71 -12.30 -10.41
CA SER A 338 15.58 -11.10 -9.59
C SER A 338 14.35 -11.10 -8.67
N LYS A 339 13.32 -11.86 -9.02
CA LYS A 339 12.03 -11.85 -8.29
C LYS A 339 11.36 -13.22 -8.35
N ALA A 340 10.74 -13.62 -7.27
CA ALA A 340 9.72 -14.65 -7.23
C ALA A 340 8.40 -14.10 -6.66
N GLU A 341 7.31 -14.77 -7.02
CA GLU A 341 5.95 -14.40 -6.66
C GLU A 341 5.11 -15.65 -6.44
N VAL A 342 4.30 -15.62 -5.38
CA VAL A 342 3.25 -16.59 -5.09
C VAL A 342 1.94 -15.84 -5.02
N LEU A 343 0.96 -16.25 -5.83
CA LEU A 343 -0.39 -15.70 -5.89
C LEU A 343 -1.39 -16.81 -5.58
N LEU A 344 -2.15 -16.64 -4.51
CA LEU A 344 -3.28 -17.50 -4.16
C LEU A 344 -4.52 -17.00 -4.89
N MET A 345 -5.22 -17.91 -5.55
CA MET A 345 -6.37 -17.63 -6.42
C MET A 345 -7.53 -18.57 -6.09
N ASP A 346 -8.71 -18.24 -6.61
CA ASP A 346 -9.95 -18.95 -6.32
C ASP A 346 -10.15 -19.12 -4.80
N ILE A 347 -10.05 -17.97 -4.10
CA ILE A 347 -10.25 -17.90 -2.66
C ILE A 347 -11.72 -17.99 -2.36
N CYS A 348 -12.09 -18.84 -1.40
CA CYS A 348 -13.46 -19.03 -0.93
C CYS A 348 -13.49 -19.17 0.58
N GLN A 349 -14.68 -18.96 1.15
CA GLN A 349 -14.91 -19.20 2.58
C GLN A 349 -15.23 -20.68 2.81
N PRO A 350 -14.92 -21.23 3.98
CA PRO A 350 -15.39 -22.55 4.37
C PRO A 350 -16.93 -22.59 4.27
N GLY A 351 -17.45 -23.61 3.58
CA GLY A 351 -18.90 -23.76 3.33
C GLY A 351 -19.43 -23.13 2.04
N GLU A 352 -18.64 -22.34 1.30
CA GLU A 352 -19.01 -21.80 -0.01
C GLU A 352 -18.77 -22.78 -1.18
N PHE A 353 -18.24 -23.95 -0.88
CA PHE A 353 -18.00 -24.99 -1.89
C PHE A 353 -18.58 -26.31 -1.43
N THR A 354 -19.12 -27.07 -2.37
CA THR A 354 -19.56 -28.44 -2.12
C THR A 354 -18.34 -29.35 -2.15
N ASP A 355 -18.13 -30.10 -1.10
CA ASP A 355 -17.13 -31.17 -1.11
C ASP A 355 -17.54 -32.21 -2.16
N ASP A 356 -16.61 -32.58 -3.01
CA ASP A 356 -16.79 -33.74 -3.90
C ASP A 356 -16.75 -35.01 -3.05
N LEU A 357 -17.83 -35.78 -3.08
CA LEU A 357 -17.96 -37.03 -2.32
C LEU A 357 -16.84 -38.04 -2.61
N PHE A 358 -16.19 -37.91 -3.76
CA PHE A 358 -15.10 -38.78 -4.21
C PHE A 358 -13.72 -38.14 -4.09
N ALA A 359 -13.65 -36.85 -3.75
CA ALA A 359 -12.39 -36.13 -3.58
C ALA A 359 -11.92 -36.18 -2.12
N THR A 360 -10.61 -36.15 -1.96
CA THR A 360 -9.98 -36.02 -0.65
C THR A 360 -10.23 -34.59 -0.13
N SER A 361 -10.79 -34.46 1.06
CA SER A 361 -10.94 -33.18 1.75
C SER A 361 -9.77 -32.88 2.69
N GLN A 362 -9.64 -31.63 3.14
CA GLN A 362 -8.60 -31.25 4.12
C GLN A 362 -8.79 -32.04 5.43
N PRO A 363 -7.76 -32.73 5.95
CA PRO A 363 -7.86 -33.43 7.21
C PRO A 363 -8.13 -32.45 8.39
N ILE A 364 -9.00 -32.79 9.31
CA ILE A 364 -9.30 -31.99 10.52
C ILE A 364 -8.04 -31.70 11.35
N SER A 365 -7.06 -32.61 11.34
CA SER A 365 -5.77 -32.40 11.99
C SER A 365 -4.97 -31.25 11.39
N SER A 366 -5.17 -30.91 10.11
CA SER A 366 -4.51 -29.77 9.47
C SER A 366 -4.97 -28.45 10.06
N ASP A 367 -6.25 -28.27 10.33
CA ASP A 367 -6.78 -27.04 10.91
C ASP A 367 -6.20 -26.79 12.32
N ARG A 368 -6.12 -27.84 13.14
CA ARG A 368 -5.50 -27.76 14.47
C ARG A 368 -4.02 -27.41 14.40
N LEU A 369 -3.29 -27.98 13.44
CA LEU A 369 -1.87 -27.69 13.25
C LEU A 369 -1.65 -26.25 12.77
N MET A 370 -2.46 -25.77 11.83
CA MET A 370 -2.38 -24.38 11.35
C MET A 370 -2.73 -23.38 12.45
N ALA A 371 -3.75 -23.67 13.26
CA ALA A 371 -4.09 -22.84 14.41
C ALA A 371 -2.95 -22.77 15.44
N ALA A 372 -2.30 -23.92 15.74
CA ALA A 372 -1.14 -23.96 16.63
C ALA A 372 0.06 -23.16 16.07
N LEU A 373 0.32 -23.27 14.77
CA LEU A 373 1.37 -22.51 14.08
C LEU A 373 1.12 -21.00 14.19
N ASP A 374 -0.11 -20.57 13.94
CA ASP A 374 -0.48 -19.15 14.01
C ASP A 374 -0.45 -18.62 15.45
N LEU A 375 -0.90 -19.42 16.42
CA LEU A 375 -0.83 -19.08 17.85
C LEU A 375 0.62 -18.87 18.32
N ILE A 376 1.52 -19.79 17.95
CA ILE A 376 2.94 -19.71 18.31
C ILE A 376 3.57 -18.46 17.67
N ASN A 377 3.36 -18.26 16.38
CA ASN A 377 3.92 -17.12 15.69
C ASN A 377 3.31 -15.78 16.12
N GLY A 378 2.06 -15.76 16.55
CA GLY A 378 1.42 -14.59 17.13
C GLY A 378 1.99 -14.23 18.51
N LYS A 379 2.28 -15.23 19.35
CA LYS A 379 2.76 -15.03 20.73
C LYS A 379 4.26 -14.69 20.80
N TRP A 380 5.10 -15.40 20.05
CA TRP A 380 6.58 -15.29 20.14
C TRP A 380 7.23 -14.60 18.93
N GLY A 381 6.42 -14.13 18.01
CA GLY A 381 6.87 -13.43 16.81
C GLY A 381 6.88 -14.30 15.56
N ARG A 382 6.66 -13.62 14.44
CA ARG A 382 6.56 -14.25 13.11
C ARG A 382 7.81 -15.04 12.75
N GLY A 383 7.64 -16.31 12.36
CA GLY A 383 8.71 -17.22 11.94
C GLY A 383 9.39 -17.97 13.07
N THR A 384 8.88 -17.86 14.31
CA THR A 384 9.29 -18.71 15.44
C THR A 384 9.07 -20.19 15.10
N LEU A 385 7.87 -20.53 14.64
CA LEU A 385 7.56 -21.83 14.06
C LEU A 385 7.41 -21.69 12.54
N ARG A 386 8.10 -22.53 11.77
CA ARG A 386 8.09 -22.51 10.30
C ARG A 386 8.27 -23.91 9.72
N THR A 387 7.91 -24.07 8.44
CA THR A 387 8.21 -25.31 7.70
C THR A 387 9.71 -25.44 7.45
N GLY A 388 10.24 -26.67 7.36
CA GLY A 388 11.67 -26.91 7.19
C GLY A 388 12.29 -26.33 5.91
N SER A 389 11.47 -26.05 4.90
CA SER A 389 11.88 -25.39 3.64
C SER A 389 12.03 -23.86 3.74
N VAL A 390 11.69 -23.27 4.88
CA VAL A 390 11.81 -21.81 5.11
C VAL A 390 13.07 -21.52 5.93
N PRO A 391 14.08 -20.83 5.37
CA PRO A 391 15.32 -20.53 6.08
C PRO A 391 15.12 -19.55 7.23
N VAL A 392 16.00 -19.62 8.24
CA VAL A 392 16.02 -18.69 9.38
C VAL A 392 16.46 -17.29 8.92
N VAL A 393 17.62 -17.25 8.27
CA VAL A 393 18.22 -16.03 7.73
C VAL A 393 18.56 -16.31 6.25
N PRO A 394 17.68 -15.90 5.34
CA PRO A 394 17.93 -16.08 3.91
C PRO A 394 19.03 -15.13 3.42
N ASP A 395 20.01 -15.64 2.73
CA ASP A 395 21.08 -14.84 2.09
C ASP A 395 20.58 -14.02 0.87
N TRP A 396 19.44 -14.43 0.32
CA TRP A 396 18.71 -13.71 -0.73
C TRP A 396 17.75 -12.65 -0.15
N GLY A 397 17.74 -12.46 1.16
CA GLY A 397 16.86 -11.52 1.84
C GLY A 397 16.94 -10.10 1.30
N MET A 398 15.89 -9.34 1.54
CA MET A 398 15.79 -7.95 1.09
C MET A 398 16.86 -7.07 1.77
N ARG A 399 17.58 -6.26 0.98
CA ARG A 399 18.54 -5.28 1.50
C ARG A 399 17.83 -4.07 2.08
N ARG A 400 18.35 -3.58 3.21
CA ARG A 400 17.92 -2.37 3.90
C ARG A 400 19.12 -1.77 4.62
N GLU A 401 20.00 -1.15 3.85
CA GLU A 401 21.31 -0.69 4.37
C GLU A 401 21.21 0.63 5.14
N GLN A 402 20.10 1.35 4.98
CA GLN A 402 19.87 2.67 5.56
C GLN A 402 18.59 2.69 6.44
N MET A 403 18.23 1.55 7.03
CA MET A 403 17.03 1.45 7.86
C MET A 403 17.24 2.19 9.18
N SER A 404 16.25 3.02 9.54
CA SER A 404 16.16 3.65 10.86
C SER A 404 15.88 2.63 11.96
N GLN A 405 16.04 3.02 13.21
CA GLN A 405 15.61 2.22 14.35
C GLN A 405 14.10 2.04 14.34
N SER A 406 13.63 0.90 14.86
CA SER A 406 12.20 0.65 15.05
C SER A 406 11.76 1.19 16.40
N TYR A 407 11.75 2.51 16.53
CA TYR A 407 11.56 3.27 17.77
C TYR A 407 10.35 2.87 18.61
N THR A 408 9.29 2.37 17.99
CA THR A 408 8.02 2.05 18.65
C THR A 408 7.68 0.56 18.67
N THR A 409 8.36 -0.25 17.86
CA THR A 409 8.02 -1.65 17.64
C THR A 409 9.09 -2.63 18.15
N ARG A 410 10.26 -2.12 18.60
CA ARG A 410 11.36 -2.93 19.12
C ARG A 410 12.01 -2.22 20.31
N LEU A 411 11.74 -2.73 21.51
CA LEU A 411 12.25 -2.18 22.76
C LEU A 411 13.79 -2.29 22.89
N ASP A 412 14.38 -3.32 22.28
CA ASP A 412 15.83 -3.53 22.23
C ASP A 412 16.59 -2.47 21.40
N GLN A 413 15.87 -1.67 20.60
CA GLN A 413 16.42 -0.58 19.81
C GLN A 413 16.19 0.81 20.41
N LEU A 414 15.62 0.91 21.59
CA LEU A 414 15.47 2.19 22.29
C LEU A 414 16.82 2.79 22.66
N TRP A 415 16.90 4.10 22.64
CA TRP A 415 18.10 4.80 23.06
C TRP A 415 18.29 4.64 24.56
N VAL A 416 19.51 4.24 24.94
CA VAL A 416 19.91 4.18 26.34
C VAL A 416 20.48 5.55 26.74
N VAL A 417 19.75 6.25 27.61
CA VAL A 417 20.20 7.52 28.19
C VAL A 417 20.82 7.24 29.56
N LYS A 418 22.06 7.62 29.77
CA LYS A 418 22.68 7.59 31.08
C LYS A 418 22.33 8.88 31.83
N ALA A 419 21.66 8.77 32.95
CA ALA A 419 21.54 9.88 33.90
C ALA A 419 22.96 10.23 34.39
N LYS A 420 23.35 11.48 34.26
CA LYS A 420 24.59 12.01 34.86
C LYS A 420 24.30 12.47 36.25
#